data_583aef95bd4f07a89083f113c2ca9fb8
#
_entry.id   583aef95bd4f07a89083f113c2ca9fb8
#
_cell.length_a   1.000
_cell.length_b   1.000
_cell.length_c   1.000
_cell.angle_alpha   90.00
_cell.angle_beta   90.00
_cell.angle_gamma   90.00
#
_symmetry.space_group_name_H-M   'P 1'
#
loop_
_entity.id
_entity.type
_entity.pdbx_description
1 polymer ?
#
loop_
_entity_poly.entity_id
_entity_poly.type
_entity_poly.pdbx_seq_one_letter_code
_entity_poly.pdbx_strand_id
1 'polypeptide(L)'
;MQPKLAKYPKSTWLTPEERFELDEVELLERCEPYLDCWWWRINNLYIIADEKGREVLFRCRIAQTVLFMTMWFLNIILKARQLGFSTAIQVFILDHAMFNDNRQCGVIAQGKDEAGAIFSSKILYPYERLPSWLKTGKRSVKSKTGTGIKFNNDSWIRVAVSFRSGTLQVLHVSEYGKICANYPLRADEVQSGSLNAVHEGS
;
A
#
# COMPACT_ATOMS: atom_id res chain seq x y z
N MET A 1 6.40 -5.43 -14.75
CA MET A 1 7.75 -5.82 -14.27
C MET A 1 7.56 -6.95 -13.27
N GLN A 2 7.85 -8.20 -13.64
CA GLN A 2 7.77 -9.30 -12.68
C GLN A 2 8.75 -9.04 -11.53
N PRO A 3 8.32 -9.09 -10.28
CA PRO A 3 9.21 -8.89 -9.17
C PRO A 3 10.27 -10.00 -9.18
N LYS A 4 11.53 -9.64 -9.15
CA LYS A 4 12.60 -10.59 -8.80
C LYS A 4 12.45 -10.94 -7.32
N LEU A 5 11.43 -11.74 -6.99
CA LEU A 5 11.11 -12.19 -5.63
C LEU A 5 12.28 -12.93 -4.96
N ALA A 6 13.22 -13.39 -5.76
CA ALA A 6 14.37 -14.17 -5.29
C ALA A 6 15.64 -13.34 -5.04
N LYS A 7 15.59 -11.99 -5.15
CA LYS A 7 16.81 -11.19 -4.94
C LYS A 7 17.38 -11.41 -3.54
N TYR A 8 16.50 -11.53 -2.55
CA TYR A 8 16.89 -11.76 -1.16
C TYR A 8 16.11 -12.94 -0.59
N PRO A 9 16.79 -14.01 -0.13
CA PRO A 9 16.16 -15.18 0.44
C PRO A 9 15.48 -14.87 1.78
N LYS A 10 14.55 -15.73 2.20
CA LYS A 10 13.84 -15.55 3.49
C LYS A 10 14.75 -15.56 4.71
N SER A 11 15.95 -16.13 4.61
CA SER A 11 16.96 -16.06 5.67
C SER A 11 17.46 -14.64 5.96
N THR A 12 17.22 -13.68 5.06
CA THR A 12 17.54 -12.26 5.27
C THR A 12 16.41 -11.49 5.93
N TRP A 13 15.26 -12.11 6.12
CA TRP A 13 14.09 -11.44 6.67
C TRP A 13 14.27 -11.19 8.16
N LEU A 14 13.76 -10.03 8.61
CA LEU A 14 13.70 -9.73 10.04
C LEU A 14 12.82 -10.75 10.75
N THR A 15 13.15 -11.15 11.96
CA THR A 15 12.17 -11.78 12.82
C THR A 15 11.23 -10.72 13.40
N PRO A 16 10.05 -11.10 13.93
CA PRO A 16 9.21 -10.12 14.63
C PRO A 16 9.97 -9.45 15.78
N GLU A 17 10.75 -10.21 16.56
CA GLU A 17 11.56 -9.74 17.68
C GLU A 17 12.57 -8.68 17.20
N GLU A 18 13.36 -8.94 16.15
CA GLU A 18 14.29 -7.97 15.56
C GLU A 18 13.56 -6.66 15.18
N ARG A 19 12.35 -6.77 14.59
CA ARG A 19 11.61 -5.57 14.15
C ARG A 19 11.08 -4.73 15.31
N PHE A 20 10.76 -5.33 16.44
CA PHE A 20 10.19 -4.64 17.61
C PHE A 20 11.20 -4.25 18.67
N GLU A 21 12.33 -4.97 18.79
CA GLU A 21 13.26 -4.86 19.90
C GLU A 21 14.58 -4.17 19.54
N LEU A 22 15.04 -4.25 18.26
CA LEU A 22 16.24 -3.54 17.82
C LEU A 22 16.04 -2.03 17.91
N ASP A 23 17.06 -1.33 18.36
CA ASP A 23 17.07 0.13 18.32
C ASP A 23 17.16 0.67 16.88
N GLU A 24 17.02 1.98 16.71
CA GLU A 24 16.95 2.62 15.37
C GLU A 24 18.26 2.44 14.57
N VAL A 25 19.41 2.36 15.22
CA VAL A 25 20.73 2.21 14.57
C VAL A 25 20.92 0.76 14.14
N GLU A 26 20.73 -0.17 15.05
CA GLU A 26 20.82 -1.60 14.80
C GLU A 26 19.84 -2.02 13.69
N LEU A 27 18.62 -1.50 13.74
CA LEU A 27 17.60 -1.78 12.74
C LEU A 27 17.96 -1.19 11.37
N LEU A 28 18.57 0.01 11.31
CA LEU A 28 19.09 0.58 10.08
C LEU A 28 20.16 -0.31 9.46
N GLU A 29 21.19 -0.66 10.23
CA GLU A 29 22.29 -1.52 9.76
C GLU A 29 21.79 -2.88 9.26
N ARG A 30 20.81 -3.45 9.95
CA ARG A 30 20.19 -4.72 9.59
C ARG A 30 19.34 -4.65 8.31
N CYS A 31 18.73 -3.50 8.02
CA CYS A 31 17.81 -3.30 6.88
C CYS A 31 18.49 -2.74 5.64
N GLU A 32 19.50 -1.87 5.80
CA GLU A 32 20.12 -1.08 4.75
C GLU A 32 20.47 -1.90 3.48
N PRO A 33 21.09 -3.11 3.58
CA PRO A 33 21.47 -3.89 2.39
C PRO A 33 20.30 -4.33 1.52
N TYR A 34 19.07 -4.27 2.04
CA TYR A 34 17.87 -4.84 1.40
C TYR A 34 16.83 -3.78 0.99
N LEU A 35 17.09 -2.50 1.27
CA LEU A 35 16.12 -1.41 1.03
C LEU A 35 15.85 -1.15 -0.45
N ASP A 36 16.65 -1.64 -1.36
CA ASP A 36 16.42 -1.53 -2.79
C ASP A 36 15.35 -2.49 -3.33
N CYS A 37 14.96 -3.49 -2.53
CA CYS A 37 13.98 -4.50 -2.90
C CYS A 37 12.61 -4.25 -2.26
N TRP A 38 11.63 -3.79 -3.06
CA TRP A 38 10.28 -3.54 -2.57
C TRP A 38 9.63 -4.78 -1.95
N TRP A 39 9.89 -5.99 -2.51
CA TRP A 39 9.35 -7.24 -1.97
C TRP A 39 9.90 -7.54 -0.57
N TRP A 40 11.19 -7.28 -0.36
CA TRP A 40 11.80 -7.40 0.96
C TRP A 40 11.17 -6.36 1.92
N ARG A 41 11.07 -5.09 1.50
CA ARG A 41 10.53 -4.01 2.34
C ARG A 41 9.11 -4.29 2.82
N ILE A 42 8.19 -4.66 1.92
CA ILE A 42 6.79 -4.91 2.32
C ILE A 42 6.65 -6.08 3.30
N ASN A 43 7.57 -7.04 3.27
CA ASN A 43 7.56 -8.17 4.18
C ASN A 43 8.38 -7.95 5.46
N ASN A 44 9.07 -6.81 5.65
CA ASN A 44 9.99 -6.64 6.77
C ASN A 44 9.85 -5.30 7.52
N LEU A 45 9.28 -4.28 6.91
CA LEU A 45 9.29 -2.94 7.51
C LEU A 45 7.97 -2.55 8.16
N TYR A 46 6.85 -3.00 7.62
CA TYR A 46 5.53 -2.47 7.95
C TYR A 46 4.88 -3.21 9.11
N ILE A 47 4.44 -2.46 10.10
CA ILE A 47 3.64 -2.95 11.23
C ILE A 47 2.18 -2.63 10.93
N ILE A 48 1.31 -3.59 11.12
CA ILE A 48 -0.14 -3.48 10.97
C ILE A 48 -0.85 -3.89 12.26
N ALA A 49 -2.11 -3.51 12.41
CA ALA A 49 -2.97 -4.09 13.42
C ALA A 49 -3.61 -5.39 12.89
N ASP A 50 -3.55 -6.46 13.68
CA ASP A 50 -4.28 -7.69 13.40
C ASP A 50 -5.78 -7.54 13.75
N GLU A 51 -6.56 -8.60 13.55
CA GLU A 51 -8.01 -8.63 13.84
C GLU A 51 -8.34 -8.43 15.33
N LYS A 52 -7.36 -8.60 16.22
CA LYS A 52 -7.46 -8.38 17.66
C LYS A 52 -6.90 -7.02 18.09
N GLY A 53 -6.51 -6.16 17.15
CA GLY A 53 -5.92 -4.85 17.40
C GLY A 53 -4.44 -4.89 17.86
N ARG A 54 -3.76 -6.05 17.79
CA ARG A 54 -2.36 -6.18 18.18
C ARG A 54 -1.45 -5.73 17.05
N GLU A 55 -0.35 -5.10 17.39
CA GLU A 55 0.71 -4.78 16.45
C GLU A 55 1.43 -6.04 15.99
N VAL A 56 1.46 -6.25 14.69
CA VAL A 56 2.15 -7.39 14.07
C VAL A 56 2.95 -6.94 12.86
N LEU A 57 4.11 -7.55 12.67
CA LEU A 57 4.90 -7.36 11.47
C LEU A 57 4.13 -7.92 10.26
N PHE A 58 3.88 -7.07 9.27
CA PHE A 58 3.20 -7.50 8.05
C PHE A 58 4.04 -8.53 7.28
N ARG A 59 3.39 -9.60 6.90
CA ARG A 59 3.93 -10.66 6.04
C ARG A 59 2.90 -11.04 5.00
N CYS A 60 3.31 -11.09 3.74
CA CYS A 60 2.43 -11.61 2.69
C CYS A 60 2.08 -13.07 2.93
N ARG A 61 0.78 -13.36 3.01
CA ARG A 61 0.23 -14.71 2.98
C ARG A 61 0.40 -15.32 1.57
N ILE A 62 0.28 -16.62 1.43
CA ILE A 62 0.47 -17.32 0.14
C ILE A 62 -0.38 -16.69 -0.98
N ALA A 63 -1.67 -16.48 -0.74
CA ALA A 63 -2.56 -15.89 -1.75
C ALA A 63 -2.16 -14.45 -2.15
N GLN A 64 -1.68 -13.64 -1.20
CA GLN A 64 -1.17 -12.29 -1.47
C GLN A 64 0.15 -12.35 -2.24
N THR A 65 1.02 -13.31 -1.92
CA THR A 65 2.25 -13.55 -2.67
C THR A 65 1.94 -13.90 -4.12
N VAL A 66 1.00 -14.81 -4.36
CA VAL A 66 0.55 -15.16 -5.72
C VAL A 66 0.06 -13.92 -6.46
N LEU A 67 -0.77 -13.07 -5.84
CA LEU A 67 -1.20 -11.81 -6.46
C LEU A 67 0.00 -10.97 -6.91
N PHE A 68 0.94 -10.68 -6.01
CA PHE A 68 2.09 -9.83 -6.34
C PHE A 68 3.05 -10.45 -7.36
N MET A 69 3.10 -11.78 -7.45
CA MET A 69 3.89 -12.48 -8.47
C MET A 69 3.24 -12.46 -9.85
N THR A 70 1.91 -12.40 -9.90
CA THR A 70 1.15 -12.55 -11.15
C THR A 70 0.43 -11.27 -11.56
N MET A 71 0.49 -10.21 -10.75
CA MET A 71 -0.20 -8.97 -11.06
C MET A 71 0.31 -8.36 -12.37
N TRP A 72 -0.64 -7.86 -13.14
CA TRP A 72 -0.43 -7.20 -14.40
C TRP A 72 -1.01 -5.79 -14.35
N PHE A 73 -1.09 -5.12 -15.48
CA PHE A 73 -1.68 -3.79 -15.63
C PHE A 73 -3.10 -3.68 -15.03
N LEU A 74 -3.99 -4.64 -15.31
CA LEU A 74 -5.33 -4.71 -14.74
C LEU A 74 -5.54 -6.06 -14.03
N ASN A 75 -5.96 -6.01 -12.77
CA ASN A 75 -6.20 -7.20 -11.96
C ASN A 75 -7.60 -7.16 -11.36
N ILE A 76 -8.33 -8.25 -11.49
CA ILE A 76 -9.61 -8.46 -10.81
C ILE A 76 -9.40 -9.54 -9.76
N ILE A 77 -9.62 -9.19 -8.48
CA ILE A 77 -9.41 -10.09 -7.37
C ILE A 77 -10.78 -10.55 -6.84
N LEU A 78 -11.18 -11.74 -7.23
CA LEU A 78 -12.34 -12.40 -6.64
C LEU A 78 -11.87 -13.17 -5.40
N LYS A 79 -12.37 -12.78 -4.23
CA LYS A 79 -11.88 -13.30 -2.96
C LYS A 79 -12.98 -13.50 -1.93
N ALA A 80 -12.78 -14.48 -1.04
CA ALA A 80 -13.53 -14.56 0.21
C ALA A 80 -13.15 -13.41 1.17
N ARG A 81 -13.98 -13.18 2.19
CA ARG A 81 -13.66 -12.21 3.26
C ARG A 81 -12.40 -12.62 4.03
N GLN A 82 -11.76 -11.67 4.68
CA GLN A 82 -10.65 -11.83 5.64
C GLN A 82 -9.34 -12.43 5.10
N LEU A 83 -9.12 -12.44 3.79
CA LEU A 83 -7.83 -12.84 3.21
C LEU A 83 -6.74 -11.74 3.26
N GLY A 84 -7.06 -10.56 3.81
CA GLY A 84 -6.12 -9.47 4.01
C GLY A 84 -5.61 -8.79 2.73
N PHE A 85 -6.22 -9.02 1.56
CA PHE A 85 -5.79 -8.41 0.28
C PHE A 85 -5.80 -6.90 0.34
N SER A 86 -6.85 -6.29 0.90
CA SER A 86 -6.91 -4.83 1.00
C SER A 86 -5.75 -4.26 1.79
N THR A 87 -5.34 -4.91 2.89
CA THR A 87 -4.17 -4.49 3.68
C THR A 87 -2.88 -4.67 2.89
N ALA A 88 -2.69 -5.82 2.23
CA ALA A 88 -1.50 -6.08 1.42
C ALA A 88 -1.34 -5.04 0.28
N ILE A 89 -2.43 -4.72 -0.42
CA ILE A 89 -2.43 -3.73 -1.50
C ILE A 89 -2.13 -2.32 -0.95
N GLN A 90 -2.68 -1.94 0.23
CA GLN A 90 -2.38 -0.63 0.83
C GLN A 90 -0.93 -0.52 1.30
N VAL A 91 -0.35 -1.58 1.87
CA VAL A 91 1.08 -1.62 2.21
C VAL A 91 1.94 -1.50 0.96
N PHE A 92 1.58 -2.18 -0.13
CA PHE A 92 2.26 -2.04 -1.43
C PHE A 92 2.17 -0.60 -1.96
N ILE A 93 0.98 0.01 -1.94
CA ILE A 93 0.76 1.40 -2.39
C ILE A 93 1.59 2.38 -1.56
N LEU A 94 1.64 2.18 -0.24
CA LEU A 94 2.44 3.00 0.66
C LEU A 94 3.93 2.88 0.33
N ASP A 95 4.45 1.67 0.20
CA ASP A 95 5.84 1.42 -0.19
C ASP A 95 6.16 2.04 -1.54
N HIS A 96 5.28 1.83 -2.53
CA HIS A 96 5.45 2.36 -3.87
C HIS A 96 5.53 3.90 -3.89
N ALA A 97 4.66 4.59 -3.17
CA ALA A 97 4.65 6.05 -3.09
C ALA A 97 5.87 6.60 -2.32
N MET A 98 6.33 5.91 -1.28
CA MET A 98 7.47 6.35 -0.48
C MET A 98 8.82 6.18 -1.20
N PHE A 99 8.99 5.11 -1.96
CA PHE A 99 10.27 4.74 -2.55
C PHE A 99 10.40 5.07 -4.03
N ASN A 100 9.39 5.69 -4.64
CA ASN A 100 9.45 6.18 -6.02
C ASN A 100 8.97 7.64 -6.08
N ASP A 101 9.69 8.48 -6.81
CA ASP A 101 9.36 9.88 -6.96
C ASP A 101 8.14 10.07 -7.90
N ASN A 102 7.34 11.12 -7.66
CA ASN A 102 6.22 11.56 -8.50
C ASN A 102 5.12 10.50 -8.73
N ARG A 103 4.84 9.63 -7.75
CA ARG A 103 3.79 8.61 -7.87
C ARG A 103 2.45 9.12 -7.33
N GLN A 104 1.44 9.04 -8.16
CA GLN A 104 0.06 9.41 -7.83
C GLN A 104 -0.75 8.13 -7.63
N CYS A 105 -1.08 7.82 -6.37
CA CYS A 105 -1.73 6.58 -5.99
C CYS A 105 -3.15 6.87 -5.49
N GLY A 106 -4.14 6.29 -6.18
CA GLY A 106 -5.56 6.41 -5.83
C GLY A 106 -6.10 5.15 -5.17
N VAL A 107 -6.99 5.33 -4.20
CA VAL A 107 -7.80 4.26 -3.63
C VAL A 107 -9.26 4.68 -3.66
N ILE A 108 -10.12 3.90 -4.31
CA ILE A 108 -11.56 4.14 -4.32
C ILE A 108 -12.20 3.31 -3.23
N ALA A 109 -12.90 3.98 -2.31
CA ALA A 109 -13.73 3.38 -1.26
C ALA A 109 -15.22 3.46 -1.64
N GLN A 110 -16.04 2.61 -1.03
CA GLN A 110 -17.48 2.62 -1.27
C GLN A 110 -18.19 3.87 -0.71
N GLY A 111 -17.64 4.50 0.33
CA GLY A 111 -18.20 5.70 0.98
C GLY A 111 -17.11 6.58 1.57
N LYS A 112 -17.50 7.79 2.06
CA LYS A 112 -16.56 8.76 2.65
C LYS A 112 -16.01 8.28 3.98
N ASP A 113 -16.83 7.65 4.82
CA ASP A 113 -16.42 7.13 6.12
C ASP A 113 -15.44 5.98 5.95
N GLU A 114 -15.71 5.08 4.99
CA GLU A 114 -14.79 4.01 4.63
C GLU A 114 -13.48 4.54 4.06
N ALA A 115 -13.52 5.66 3.33
CA ALA A 115 -12.29 6.29 2.83
C ALA A 115 -11.39 6.74 3.99
N GLY A 116 -11.96 7.42 4.99
CA GLY A 116 -11.24 7.79 6.21
C GLY A 116 -10.71 6.58 6.98
N ALA A 117 -11.53 5.54 7.13
CA ALA A 117 -11.15 4.30 7.82
C ALA A 117 -10.02 3.55 7.10
N ILE A 118 -10.08 3.43 5.76
CA ILE A 118 -9.00 2.81 4.97
C ILE A 118 -7.72 3.62 5.12
N PHE A 119 -7.80 4.94 4.99
CA PHE A 119 -6.63 5.80 5.09
C PHE A 119 -5.97 5.69 6.48
N SER A 120 -6.73 5.85 7.55
CA SER A 120 -6.20 5.83 8.92
C SER A 120 -5.62 4.46 9.30
N SER A 121 -6.34 3.37 9.04
CA SER A 121 -5.97 2.04 9.53
C SER A 121 -4.99 1.28 8.64
N LYS A 122 -4.95 1.56 7.32
CA LYS A 122 -4.18 0.74 6.36
C LYS A 122 -3.07 1.49 5.64
N ILE A 123 -3.03 2.83 5.74
CA ILE A 123 -2.00 3.67 5.14
C ILE A 123 -1.25 4.44 6.22
N LEU A 124 -1.97 5.25 7.01
CA LEU A 124 -1.36 6.09 8.02
C LEU A 124 -0.77 5.26 9.17
N TYR A 125 -1.53 4.30 9.69
CA TYR A 125 -1.09 3.43 10.78
C TYR A 125 0.24 2.71 10.49
N PRO A 126 0.42 2.02 9.35
CA PRO A 126 1.71 1.43 9.00
C PRO A 126 2.83 2.47 8.77
N TYR A 127 2.50 3.64 8.20
CA TYR A 127 3.48 4.71 8.00
C TYR A 127 4.02 5.27 9.33
N GLU A 128 3.14 5.53 10.28
CA GLU A 128 3.52 6.09 11.59
C GLU A 128 4.46 5.16 12.37
N ARG A 129 4.34 3.84 12.15
CA ARG A 129 5.15 2.79 12.79
C ARG A 129 6.43 2.42 12.05
N LEU A 130 6.72 3.07 10.94
CA LEU A 130 8.02 2.92 10.30
C LEU A 130 9.12 3.54 11.18
N PRO A 131 10.34 3.00 11.12
CA PRO A 131 11.51 3.61 11.76
C PRO A 131 11.67 5.08 11.39
N SER A 132 12.23 5.87 12.29
CA SER A 132 12.36 7.33 12.10
C SER A 132 13.24 7.67 10.89
N TRP A 133 14.31 6.93 10.66
CA TRP A 133 15.22 7.12 9.53
C TRP A 133 14.55 6.87 8.16
N LEU A 134 13.49 6.07 8.08
CA LEU A 134 12.71 5.91 6.86
C LEU A 134 11.80 7.11 6.57
N LYS A 135 11.44 7.88 7.57
CA LYS A 135 10.53 9.04 7.48
C LYS A 135 11.25 10.37 7.30
N THR A 136 12.49 10.34 6.79
CA THR A 136 13.33 11.53 6.56
C THR A 136 13.46 11.86 5.08
N GLY A 137 13.93 13.06 4.79
CA GLY A 137 14.22 13.52 3.43
C GLY A 137 13.00 13.39 2.51
N LYS A 138 13.17 12.78 1.35
CA LYS A 138 12.13 12.60 0.35
C LYS A 138 10.92 11.77 0.83
N ARG A 139 11.11 10.89 1.81
CA ARG A 139 10.06 10.02 2.36
C ARG A 139 9.29 10.64 3.52
N SER A 140 9.68 11.83 3.98
CA SER A 140 8.94 12.56 4.99
C SER A 140 7.65 13.16 4.42
N VAL A 141 6.69 13.40 5.30
CA VAL A 141 5.38 13.95 4.92
C VAL A 141 5.49 15.44 4.62
N LYS A 142 5.04 15.84 3.44
CA LYS A 142 4.88 17.24 3.02
C LYS A 142 3.53 17.81 3.48
N SER A 143 2.46 17.03 3.33
CA SER A 143 1.12 17.40 3.81
C SER A 143 0.27 16.16 4.06
N LYS A 144 -0.71 16.29 4.97
CA LYS A 144 -1.63 15.22 5.36
C LYS A 144 -3.05 15.78 5.53
N THR A 145 -4.03 15.00 5.09
CA THR A 145 -5.47 15.26 5.30
C THR A 145 -6.13 14.04 5.95
N GLY A 146 -7.42 14.08 6.21
CA GLY A 146 -8.17 12.92 6.76
C GLY A 146 -8.23 11.71 5.83
N THR A 147 -7.94 11.86 4.53
CA THR A 147 -8.02 10.80 3.52
C THR A 147 -6.83 10.78 2.57
N GLY A 148 -5.75 11.50 2.87
CA GLY A 148 -4.61 11.54 1.96
C GLY A 148 -3.32 12.00 2.60
N ILE A 149 -2.20 11.62 2.00
CA ILE A 149 -0.85 11.97 2.39
C ILE A 149 -0.02 12.30 1.14
N LYS A 150 0.78 13.36 1.23
CA LYS A 150 1.75 13.74 0.22
C LYS A 150 3.15 13.73 0.84
N PHE A 151 4.12 13.16 0.13
CA PHE A 151 5.52 13.06 0.53
C PHE A 151 6.38 14.15 -0.12
N ASN A 152 7.60 14.34 0.39
CA ASN A 152 8.56 15.30 -0.16
C ASN A 152 9.23 14.82 -1.47
N ASN A 153 9.01 13.58 -1.90
CA ASN A 153 9.33 13.08 -3.24
C ASN A 153 8.25 13.39 -4.29
N ASP A 154 7.30 14.27 -3.94
CA ASP A 154 6.12 14.65 -4.73
C ASP A 154 5.12 13.52 -5.04
N SER A 155 5.31 12.34 -4.46
CA SER A 155 4.31 11.28 -4.49
C SER A 155 3.17 11.56 -3.50
N TRP A 156 1.98 11.06 -3.84
CA TRP A 156 0.85 11.15 -2.91
C TRP A 156 -0.01 9.89 -2.97
N ILE A 157 -0.73 9.64 -1.87
CA ILE A 157 -1.77 8.64 -1.75
C ILE A 157 -3.05 9.35 -1.34
N ARG A 158 -4.15 9.11 -2.04
CA ARG A 158 -5.47 9.64 -1.69
C ARG A 158 -6.51 8.53 -1.74
N VAL A 159 -7.34 8.49 -0.71
CA VAL A 159 -8.52 7.63 -0.65
C VAL A 159 -9.76 8.51 -0.90
N ALA A 160 -10.57 8.16 -1.89
CA ALA A 160 -11.74 8.92 -2.29
C ALA A 160 -12.87 7.98 -2.72
N VAL A 161 -14.03 8.52 -3.05
CA VAL A 161 -15.15 7.74 -3.61
C VAL A 161 -15.12 7.66 -5.13
N SER A 162 -14.38 8.55 -5.79
CA SER A 162 -14.12 8.55 -7.23
C SER A 162 -12.89 9.41 -7.57
N PHE A 163 -12.31 9.17 -8.74
CA PHE A 163 -11.28 10.01 -9.34
C PHE A 163 -11.73 10.37 -10.76
N ARG A 164 -11.97 11.66 -11.01
CA ARG A 164 -12.50 12.14 -12.30
C ARG A 164 -11.44 12.76 -13.20
N SER A 165 -10.28 13.11 -12.66
CA SER A 165 -9.23 13.79 -13.41
C SER A 165 -7.86 13.51 -12.82
N GLY A 166 -6.82 13.57 -13.64
CA GLY A 166 -5.44 13.35 -13.29
C GLY A 166 -4.95 11.97 -13.73
N THR A 167 -3.62 11.85 -13.86
CA THR A 167 -2.96 10.59 -14.19
C THR A 167 -2.60 9.86 -12.91
N LEU A 168 -3.04 8.63 -12.78
CA LEU A 168 -2.69 7.74 -11.67
C LEU A 168 -1.69 6.70 -12.17
N GLN A 169 -0.66 6.40 -11.37
CA GLN A 169 0.23 5.27 -11.62
C GLN A 169 -0.27 3.99 -10.95
N VAL A 170 -1.01 4.12 -9.84
CA VAL A 170 -1.64 2.98 -9.17
C VAL A 170 -3.05 3.36 -8.75
N LEU A 171 -4.01 2.51 -9.06
CA LEU A 171 -5.39 2.64 -8.60
C LEU A 171 -5.87 1.32 -7.98
N HIS A 172 -6.38 1.37 -6.76
CA HIS A 172 -7.06 0.26 -6.11
C HIS A 172 -8.53 0.59 -5.89
N VAL A 173 -9.43 -0.16 -6.50
CA VAL A 173 -10.87 -0.06 -6.22
C VAL A 173 -11.23 -1.08 -5.15
N SER A 174 -11.48 -0.61 -3.93
CA SER A 174 -11.85 -1.46 -2.81
C SER A 174 -13.35 -1.79 -2.85
N GLU A 175 -13.69 -3.08 -2.68
CA GLU A 175 -15.09 -3.54 -2.61
C GLU A 175 -15.93 -3.16 -3.84
N TYR A 176 -15.34 -3.27 -5.06
CA TYR A 176 -16.01 -2.86 -6.31
C TYR A 176 -17.40 -3.49 -6.48
N GLY A 177 -17.57 -4.77 -6.12
CA GLY A 177 -18.87 -5.43 -6.18
C GLY A 177 -19.96 -4.74 -5.33
N LYS A 178 -19.60 -4.16 -4.17
CA LYS A 178 -20.53 -3.37 -3.37
C LYS A 178 -20.85 -2.02 -4.01
N ILE A 179 -19.87 -1.42 -4.69
CA ILE A 179 -20.10 -0.18 -5.45
C ILE A 179 -21.09 -0.46 -6.57
N CYS A 180 -20.92 -1.56 -7.31
CA CYS A 180 -21.86 -1.96 -8.37
C CYS A 180 -23.27 -2.20 -7.82
N ALA A 181 -23.39 -2.89 -6.69
CA ALA A 181 -24.69 -3.25 -6.11
C ALA A 181 -25.44 -2.03 -5.54
N ASN A 182 -24.74 -1.13 -4.86
CA ASN A 182 -25.37 -0.04 -4.10
C ASN A 182 -25.34 1.32 -4.82
N TYR A 183 -24.43 1.49 -5.78
CA TYR A 183 -24.17 2.77 -6.47
C TYR A 183 -23.85 2.56 -7.96
N PRO A 184 -24.78 2.03 -8.77
CA PRO A 184 -24.49 1.62 -10.16
C PRO A 184 -23.94 2.78 -11.01
N LEU A 185 -24.50 3.99 -10.91
CA LEU A 185 -24.00 5.16 -11.66
C LEU A 185 -22.53 5.49 -11.31
N ARG A 186 -22.13 5.29 -10.06
CA ARG A 186 -20.74 5.48 -9.64
C ARG A 186 -19.85 4.33 -10.12
N ALA A 187 -20.38 3.12 -10.24
CA ALA A 187 -19.64 2.01 -10.84
C ALA A 187 -19.30 2.30 -12.31
N ASP A 188 -20.25 2.84 -13.08
CA ASP A 188 -20.04 3.27 -14.46
C ASP A 188 -19.01 4.40 -14.54
N GLU A 189 -19.04 5.35 -13.59
CA GLU A 189 -18.04 6.43 -13.49
C GLU A 189 -16.64 5.91 -13.15
N VAL A 190 -16.52 4.90 -12.31
CA VAL A 190 -15.25 4.23 -12.00
C VAL A 190 -14.70 3.55 -13.25
N GLN A 191 -15.54 2.85 -14.01
CA GLN A 191 -15.12 2.20 -15.25
C GLN A 191 -14.70 3.19 -16.33
N SER A 192 -15.54 4.20 -16.61
CA SER A 192 -15.33 5.12 -17.71
C SER A 192 -14.32 6.23 -17.42
N GLY A 193 -14.16 6.60 -16.14
CA GLY A 193 -13.30 7.71 -15.70
C GLY A 193 -12.06 7.25 -14.96
N SER A 194 -12.25 6.60 -13.81
CA SER A 194 -11.14 6.33 -12.90
C SER A 194 -10.16 5.26 -13.41
N LEU A 195 -10.65 4.21 -14.08
CA LEU A 195 -9.77 3.18 -14.67
C LEU A 195 -8.98 3.74 -15.86
N ASN A 196 -9.58 4.61 -16.66
CA ASN A 196 -8.90 5.27 -17.78
C ASN A 196 -7.87 6.33 -17.33
N ALA A 197 -7.90 6.76 -16.06
CA ALA A 197 -6.89 7.65 -15.49
C ALA A 197 -5.57 6.93 -15.17
N VAL A 198 -5.55 5.59 -15.20
CA VAL A 198 -4.33 4.79 -14.99
C VAL A 198 -3.58 4.66 -16.30
N HIS A 199 -2.34 5.14 -16.31
CA HIS A 199 -1.49 5.12 -17.51
C HIS A 199 -1.00 3.70 -17.81
N GLU A 200 -1.16 3.22 -19.06
CA GLU A 200 -0.54 1.99 -19.54
C GLU A 200 0.99 2.12 -19.48
N GLY A 201 1.65 1.22 -18.75
CA GLY A 201 3.11 1.16 -18.68
C GLY A 201 3.75 1.84 -17.46
N SER A 202 2.96 2.19 -16.44
CA SER A 202 3.49 2.67 -15.14
C SER A 202 3.87 1.53 -14.18
#